data_5a1958e49d213e1be4c2869da377e0fa
#
_entry.id   5a1958e49d213e1be4c2869da377e0fa
#
_cell.length_a   1.000
_cell.length_b   1.000
_cell.length_c   1.000
_cell.angle_alpha   90.00
_cell.angle_beta   90.00
_cell.angle_gamma   90.00
#
_symmetry.space_group_name_H-M   'P 1'
#
loop_
_entity.id
_entity.type
_entity.pdbx_description
1 polymer ?
#
loop_
_entity_poly.entity_id
_entity_poly.type
_entity_poly.pdbx_seq_one_letter_code
_entity_poly.pdbx_strand_id
1 'polypeptide(L)'
;MKFSISWLKTYLDYDENIDVLIDYLNDLGLEVEGVDDPTKIYSSFIVGKIDHVEKHPNADKLKICKVFLGKDTKNIVCGANNVKNGMGVVVALPGTFIPGLGNKISVGKIRGVESYGMMCSELELNLSDEHDGIISLKNPNVGGNFSDWLRLNEPDKIDPVIEIAITPNRPDALGVYGIARDLHAKGLGRLIE
;
A
#
# COMPACT_ATOMS: atom_id res chain seq x y z
N MET A 1 10.55 -16.35 -13.53
CA MET A 1 11.44 -15.79 -12.49
C MET A 1 10.78 -14.58 -11.87
N LYS A 2 10.93 -14.38 -10.53
CA LYS A 2 10.39 -13.21 -9.84
C LYS A 2 11.52 -12.33 -9.30
N PHE A 3 11.37 -11.02 -9.43
CA PHE A 3 12.28 -10.04 -8.83
C PHE A 3 11.51 -8.78 -8.46
N SER A 4 11.96 -8.06 -7.42
CA SER A 4 11.37 -6.80 -7.03
C SER A 4 12.04 -5.62 -7.71
N ILE A 5 11.32 -4.50 -7.77
CA ILE A 5 11.83 -3.25 -8.35
C ILE A 5 13.03 -2.73 -7.55
N SER A 6 12.97 -2.79 -6.23
CA SER A 6 14.08 -2.37 -5.38
C SER A 6 15.33 -3.22 -5.63
N TRP A 7 15.18 -4.54 -5.81
CA TRP A 7 16.30 -5.41 -6.14
C TRP A 7 16.90 -5.09 -7.51
N LEU A 8 16.08 -4.84 -8.54
CA LEU A 8 16.58 -4.39 -9.83
C LEU A 8 17.36 -3.08 -9.71
N LYS A 9 16.87 -2.14 -8.91
CA LYS A 9 17.51 -0.84 -8.67
C LYS A 9 18.84 -0.93 -7.93
N THR A 10 19.19 -2.07 -7.34
CA THR A 10 20.57 -2.28 -6.82
C THR A 10 21.61 -2.42 -7.92
N TYR A 11 21.19 -2.76 -9.15
CA TYR A 11 22.07 -2.97 -10.29
C TYR A 11 21.85 -1.99 -11.43
N LEU A 12 20.69 -1.32 -11.49
CA LEU A 12 20.32 -0.43 -12.59
C LEU A 12 19.74 0.89 -12.04
N ASP A 13 20.43 1.98 -12.31
CA ASP A 13 19.95 3.33 -12.02
C ASP A 13 19.05 3.81 -13.17
N TYR A 14 17.73 3.86 -12.91
CA TYR A 14 16.71 4.31 -13.86
C TYR A 14 15.55 5.00 -13.13
N ASP A 15 14.85 5.88 -13.82
CA ASP A 15 13.79 6.73 -13.24
C ASP A 15 12.41 6.53 -13.92
N GLU A 16 12.32 5.56 -14.84
CA GLU A 16 11.09 5.26 -15.56
C GLU A 16 10.07 4.53 -14.67
N ASN A 17 8.79 4.65 -15.02
CA ASN A 17 7.72 3.96 -14.31
C ASN A 17 7.67 2.45 -14.68
N ILE A 18 6.87 1.70 -13.94
CA ILE A 18 6.77 0.25 -14.08
C ILE A 18 6.22 -0.18 -15.46
N ASP A 19 5.32 0.60 -16.05
CA ASP A 19 4.72 0.25 -17.35
C ASP A 19 5.78 0.34 -18.46
N VAL A 20 6.64 1.37 -18.43
CA VAL A 20 7.80 1.50 -19.34
C VAL A 20 8.79 0.36 -19.16
N LEU A 21 9.10 -0.02 -17.91
CA LEU A 21 9.97 -1.16 -17.62
C LEU A 21 9.40 -2.46 -18.21
N ILE A 22 8.09 -2.69 -18.11
CA ILE A 22 7.41 -3.86 -18.68
C ILE A 22 7.59 -3.90 -20.21
N ASP A 23 7.44 -2.77 -20.88
CA ASP A 23 7.63 -2.66 -22.33
C ASP A 23 9.06 -3.02 -22.72
N TYR A 24 10.07 -2.51 -21.99
CA TYR A 24 11.48 -2.86 -22.24
C TYR A 24 11.78 -4.36 -22.02
N LEU A 25 11.21 -4.97 -20.96
CA LEU A 25 11.37 -6.40 -20.69
C LEU A 25 10.77 -7.25 -21.83
N ASN A 26 9.55 -6.95 -22.24
CA ASN A 26 8.88 -7.66 -23.33
C ASN A 26 9.65 -7.50 -24.67
N ASP A 27 10.14 -6.31 -24.96
CA ASP A 27 10.96 -6.03 -26.15
C ASP A 27 12.30 -6.80 -26.16
N LEU A 28 12.82 -7.14 -24.99
CA LEU A 28 14.02 -7.97 -24.83
C LEU A 28 13.73 -9.48 -24.91
N GLY A 29 12.45 -9.87 -25.07
CA GLY A 29 12.00 -11.26 -25.04
C GLY A 29 11.97 -11.86 -23.64
N LEU A 30 11.96 -11.03 -22.62
CA LEU A 30 11.73 -11.41 -21.21
C LEU A 30 10.23 -11.16 -20.92
N GLU A 31 9.38 -12.07 -21.40
CA GLU A 31 7.93 -11.93 -21.33
C GLU A 31 7.44 -11.75 -19.87
N VAL A 32 6.74 -10.66 -19.61
CA VAL A 32 6.17 -10.39 -18.28
C VAL A 32 4.87 -11.19 -18.12
N GLU A 33 4.89 -12.18 -17.24
CA GLU A 33 3.74 -13.05 -16.94
C GLU A 33 2.83 -12.47 -15.85
N GLY A 34 3.38 -11.61 -14.97
CA GLY A 34 2.63 -11.01 -13.87
C GLY A 34 3.35 -9.85 -13.22
N VAL A 35 2.54 -8.97 -12.62
CA VAL A 35 3.01 -7.84 -11.82
C VAL A 35 2.17 -7.78 -10.55
N ASP A 36 2.83 -7.95 -9.42
CA ASP A 36 2.24 -7.70 -8.11
C ASP A 36 2.67 -6.31 -7.65
N ASP A 37 1.75 -5.36 -7.75
CA ASP A 37 1.97 -3.96 -7.38
C ASP A 37 1.05 -3.56 -6.22
N PRO A 38 1.54 -3.66 -4.98
CA PRO A 38 0.77 -3.29 -3.78
C PRO A 38 0.34 -1.82 -3.77
N THR A 39 1.04 -0.94 -4.49
CA THR A 39 0.72 0.49 -4.49
C THR A 39 -0.68 0.77 -5.00
N LYS A 40 -1.18 -0.02 -5.96
CA LYS A 40 -2.54 0.11 -6.52
C LYS A 40 -3.61 -0.17 -5.47
N ILE A 41 -3.38 -1.14 -4.59
CA ILE A 41 -4.29 -1.49 -3.49
C ILE A 41 -4.35 -0.33 -2.49
N TYR A 42 -3.18 0.14 -2.03
CA TYR A 42 -3.10 1.13 -0.95
C TYR A 42 -3.41 2.56 -1.39
N SER A 43 -3.44 2.85 -2.68
CA SER A 43 -3.86 4.17 -3.20
C SER A 43 -5.33 4.51 -2.92
N SER A 44 -6.17 3.51 -2.64
CA SER A 44 -7.58 3.71 -2.29
C SER A 44 -7.81 4.08 -0.83
N PHE A 45 -6.79 3.99 0.03
CA PHE A 45 -6.84 4.35 1.44
C PHE A 45 -6.33 5.77 1.65
N ILE A 46 -6.97 6.49 2.58
CA ILE A 46 -6.66 7.90 2.87
C ILE A 46 -5.98 8.00 4.23
N VAL A 47 -4.97 8.84 4.30
CA VAL A 47 -4.34 9.22 5.55
C VAL A 47 -5.23 10.22 6.28
N GLY A 48 -5.66 9.89 7.48
CA GLY A 48 -6.46 10.74 8.35
C GLY A 48 -5.77 11.09 9.65
N LYS A 49 -6.36 12.02 10.39
CA LYS A 49 -5.96 12.38 11.74
C LYS A 49 -7.18 12.37 12.65
N ILE A 50 -7.07 11.74 13.80
CA ILE A 50 -8.13 11.73 14.81
C ILE A 50 -8.12 13.06 15.55
N ASP A 51 -9.15 13.89 15.34
CA ASP A 51 -9.30 15.15 16.04
C ASP A 51 -9.90 14.95 17.43
N HIS A 52 -10.91 14.06 17.54
CA HIS A 52 -11.64 13.85 18.78
C HIS A 52 -12.08 12.40 18.94
N VAL A 53 -11.99 11.89 20.18
CA VAL A 53 -12.44 10.55 20.55
C VAL A 53 -13.42 10.67 21.71
N GLU A 54 -14.60 10.06 21.55
CA GLU A 54 -15.61 9.97 22.59
C GLU A 54 -16.09 8.53 22.78
N LYS A 55 -16.64 8.21 23.95
CA LYS A 55 -17.20 6.89 24.22
C LYS A 55 -18.48 6.68 23.44
N HIS A 56 -18.68 5.46 22.94
CA HIS A 56 -19.91 5.10 22.25
C HIS A 56 -21.08 5.02 23.28
N PRO A 57 -22.26 5.64 23.02
CA PRO A 57 -23.35 5.69 23.99
C PRO A 57 -23.96 4.33 24.33
N ASN A 58 -23.90 3.37 23.40
CA ASN A 58 -24.57 2.08 23.51
C ASN A 58 -23.60 0.88 23.51
N ALA A 59 -22.28 1.13 23.70
CA ALA A 59 -21.27 0.04 23.67
C ALA A 59 -19.97 0.44 24.39
N ASP A 60 -19.68 -0.17 25.54
CA ASP A 60 -18.55 0.18 26.38
C ASP A 60 -17.17 -0.02 25.72
N LYS A 61 -17.06 -0.96 24.78
CA LYS A 61 -15.82 -1.28 24.07
C LYS A 61 -15.59 -0.47 22.80
N LEU A 62 -16.59 0.33 22.39
CA LEU A 62 -16.50 1.13 21.16
C LEU A 62 -16.26 2.61 21.47
N LYS A 63 -15.63 3.27 20.55
CA LYS A 63 -15.37 4.72 20.54
C LYS A 63 -15.91 5.32 19.26
N ILE A 64 -16.39 6.56 19.32
CA ILE A 64 -16.71 7.36 18.15
C ILE A 64 -15.55 8.31 17.94
N CYS A 65 -14.95 8.26 16.76
CA CYS A 65 -13.80 9.06 16.39
C CYS A 65 -14.19 10.07 15.32
N LYS A 66 -13.91 11.33 15.55
CA LYS A 66 -13.95 12.37 14.52
C LYS A 66 -12.61 12.38 13.81
N VAL A 67 -12.59 11.95 12.56
CA VAL A 67 -11.36 11.78 11.77
C VAL A 67 -11.35 12.81 10.65
N PHE A 68 -10.38 13.71 10.69
CA PHE A 68 -10.12 14.69 9.63
C PHE A 68 -9.35 14.05 8.48
N LEU A 69 -9.83 14.22 7.25
CA LEU A 69 -9.33 13.63 6.03
C LEU A 69 -8.75 14.66 5.05
N GLY A 70 -8.29 15.79 5.56
CA GLY A 70 -7.72 16.87 4.77
C GLY A 70 -8.72 17.90 4.26
N LYS A 71 -9.93 17.48 3.91
CA LYS A 71 -11.04 18.37 3.48
C LYS A 71 -12.24 18.27 4.41
N ASP A 72 -12.61 17.05 4.77
CA ASP A 72 -13.79 16.72 5.54
C ASP A 72 -13.42 16.00 6.82
N THR A 73 -14.29 16.13 7.84
CA THR A 73 -14.25 15.29 9.04
C THR A 73 -15.35 14.24 8.97
N LYS A 74 -15.02 12.98 9.23
CA LYS A 74 -15.99 11.88 9.26
C LYS A 74 -16.06 11.26 10.64
N ASN A 75 -17.28 10.83 11.02
CA ASN A 75 -17.46 10.01 12.22
C ASN A 75 -17.19 8.55 11.87
N ILE A 76 -16.27 7.92 12.60
CA ILE A 76 -15.90 6.51 12.42
C ILE A 76 -15.98 5.84 13.79
N VAL A 77 -16.75 4.76 13.88
CA VAL A 77 -16.83 3.94 15.07
C VAL A 77 -15.70 2.92 15.07
N CYS A 78 -14.94 2.85 16.16
CA CYS A 78 -13.77 1.99 16.29
C CYS A 78 -13.75 1.25 17.63
N GLY A 79 -13.37 -0.03 17.59
CA GLY A 79 -13.20 -0.88 18.77
C GLY A 79 -11.74 -1.01 19.24
N ALA A 80 -10.79 -0.41 18.54
CA ALA A 80 -9.38 -0.55 18.87
C ALA A 80 -9.00 0.16 20.19
N ASN A 81 -8.15 -0.48 20.98
CA ASN A 81 -7.73 0.03 22.27
C ASN A 81 -6.77 1.20 22.17
N ASN A 82 -5.94 1.23 21.12
CA ASN A 82 -4.87 2.22 20.92
C ASN A 82 -5.35 3.58 20.40
N VAL A 83 -6.64 3.77 20.14
CA VAL A 83 -7.22 5.01 19.62
C VAL A 83 -7.07 6.17 20.59
N LYS A 84 -6.47 7.28 20.13
CA LYS A 84 -6.27 8.52 20.90
C LYS A 84 -6.33 9.76 20.02
N ASN A 85 -6.62 10.91 20.62
CA ASN A 85 -6.62 12.21 19.93
C ASN A 85 -5.25 12.53 19.33
N GLY A 86 -5.24 13.13 18.15
CA GLY A 86 -4.03 13.54 17.44
C GLY A 86 -3.32 12.43 16.67
N MET A 87 -3.82 11.18 16.74
CA MET A 87 -3.22 10.03 16.08
C MET A 87 -3.44 10.08 14.57
N GLY A 88 -2.37 9.89 13.79
CA GLY A 88 -2.45 9.64 12.35
C GLY A 88 -2.92 8.21 12.08
N VAL A 89 -3.86 8.03 11.17
CA VAL A 89 -4.52 6.75 10.90
C VAL A 89 -4.71 6.50 9.41
N VAL A 90 -4.88 5.22 9.06
CA VAL A 90 -5.26 4.80 7.71
C VAL A 90 -6.76 4.56 7.67
N VAL A 91 -7.44 5.21 6.73
CA VAL A 91 -8.91 5.19 6.62
C VAL A 91 -9.34 4.59 5.30
N ALA A 92 -10.21 3.59 5.38
CA ALA A 92 -11.00 3.09 4.27
C ALA A 92 -12.36 3.79 4.24
N LEU A 93 -12.67 4.48 3.15
CA LEU A 93 -13.98 5.06 2.92
C LEU A 93 -14.97 4.03 2.36
N PRO A 94 -16.29 4.28 2.41
CA PRO A 94 -17.27 3.41 1.79
C PRO A 94 -16.96 3.17 0.30
N GLY A 95 -16.98 1.90 -0.11
CA GLY A 95 -16.58 1.45 -1.45
C GLY A 95 -15.16 0.92 -1.55
N THR A 96 -14.27 1.24 -0.60
CA THR A 96 -12.90 0.73 -0.56
C THR A 96 -12.90 -0.78 -0.25
N PHE A 97 -12.12 -1.54 -1.02
CA PHE A 97 -11.89 -2.97 -0.79
C PHE A 97 -10.81 -3.16 0.28
N ILE A 98 -11.08 -4.00 1.28
CA ILE A 98 -10.16 -4.34 2.36
C ILE A 98 -9.54 -5.72 2.06
N PRO A 99 -8.25 -5.79 1.73
CA PRO A 99 -7.63 -7.03 1.27
C PRO A 99 -7.66 -8.14 2.33
N GLY A 100 -7.41 -7.85 3.60
CA GLY A 100 -7.44 -8.82 4.69
C GLY A 100 -8.83 -9.33 5.06
N LEU A 101 -9.90 -8.57 4.71
CA LEU A 101 -11.28 -8.98 4.95
C LEU A 101 -11.96 -9.57 3.71
N GLY A 102 -11.38 -9.38 2.52
CA GLY A 102 -11.93 -9.85 1.25
C GLY A 102 -13.26 -9.18 0.84
N ASN A 103 -13.61 -8.03 1.41
CA ASN A 103 -14.86 -7.33 1.13
C ASN A 103 -14.68 -5.81 1.04
N LYS A 104 -15.72 -5.11 0.56
CA LYS A 104 -15.76 -3.65 0.50
C LYS A 104 -16.43 -3.06 1.72
N ILE A 105 -15.91 -1.94 2.20
CA ILE A 105 -16.54 -1.16 3.27
C ILE A 105 -17.82 -0.49 2.75
N SER A 106 -18.85 -0.50 3.59
CA SER A 106 -20.10 0.24 3.38
C SER A 106 -20.34 1.21 4.53
N VAL A 107 -21.20 2.19 4.31
CA VAL A 107 -21.73 2.99 5.42
C VAL A 107 -22.48 2.05 6.34
N GLY A 108 -22.07 1.96 7.60
CA GLY A 108 -22.66 1.06 8.58
C GLY A 108 -23.26 1.81 9.76
N LYS A 109 -24.36 1.29 10.30
CA LYS A 109 -24.93 1.75 11.58
C LYS A 109 -24.52 0.78 12.68
N ILE A 110 -23.52 1.18 13.48
CA ILE A 110 -22.94 0.33 14.52
C ILE A 110 -23.59 0.72 15.86
N ARG A 111 -24.43 -0.18 16.41
CA ARG A 111 -25.18 0.03 17.65
C ARG A 111 -25.92 1.37 17.73
N GLY A 112 -26.47 1.82 16.60
CA GLY A 112 -27.27 3.05 16.53
C GLY A 112 -26.50 4.29 16.06
N VAL A 113 -25.18 4.24 15.96
CA VAL A 113 -24.32 5.34 15.48
C VAL A 113 -23.84 5.05 14.05
N GLU A 114 -23.96 6.03 13.17
CA GLU A 114 -23.46 5.92 11.79
C GLU A 114 -21.93 6.02 11.74
N SER A 115 -21.29 5.08 11.00
CA SER A 115 -19.87 5.07 10.72
C SER A 115 -19.63 5.24 9.23
N TYR A 116 -18.89 6.27 8.86
CA TYR A 116 -18.62 6.65 7.46
C TYR A 116 -17.25 6.17 6.98
N GLY A 117 -16.84 4.99 7.40
CA GLY A 117 -15.59 4.35 7.04
C GLY A 117 -15.05 3.46 8.14
N MET A 118 -13.81 3.02 7.96
CA MET A 118 -13.10 2.16 8.88
C MET A 118 -11.66 2.64 9.02
N MET A 119 -11.13 2.68 10.24
CA MET A 119 -9.71 2.82 10.50
C MET A 119 -9.08 1.43 10.52
N CYS A 120 -8.02 1.23 9.73
CA CYS A 120 -7.48 -0.10 9.44
C CYS A 120 -6.31 -0.49 10.36
N SER A 121 -6.24 -1.79 10.68
CA SER A 121 -5.07 -2.46 11.25
C SER A 121 -4.12 -2.96 10.14
N GLU A 122 -2.92 -3.40 10.50
CA GLU A 122 -1.98 -4.00 9.54
C GLU A 122 -2.51 -5.31 8.96
N LEU A 123 -3.17 -6.15 9.77
CA LEU A 123 -3.79 -7.40 9.32
C LEU A 123 -4.87 -7.15 8.25
N GLU A 124 -5.72 -6.14 8.44
CA GLU A 124 -6.78 -5.80 7.49
C GLU A 124 -6.23 -5.33 6.14
N LEU A 125 -5.03 -4.78 6.14
CA LEU A 125 -4.33 -4.35 4.92
C LEU A 125 -3.36 -5.40 4.36
N ASN A 126 -3.25 -6.59 4.95
CA ASN A 126 -2.26 -7.62 4.62
C ASN A 126 -0.81 -7.11 4.66
N LEU A 127 -0.52 -6.15 5.55
CA LEU A 127 0.84 -5.63 5.76
C LEU A 127 1.63 -6.47 6.75
N SER A 128 0.95 -7.06 7.74
CA SER A 128 1.51 -8.00 8.71
C SER A 128 0.38 -8.82 9.36
N ASP A 129 0.75 -9.78 10.21
CA ASP A 129 -0.20 -10.57 11.02
C ASP A 129 -0.65 -9.82 12.29
N GLU A 130 -0.22 -8.58 12.48
CA GLU A 130 -0.53 -7.80 13.67
C GLU A 130 -1.94 -7.22 13.60
N HIS A 131 -2.75 -7.54 14.61
CA HIS A 131 -4.16 -7.13 14.72
C HIS A 131 -4.49 -6.40 16.03
N ASP A 132 -3.48 -6.11 16.87
CA ASP A 132 -3.69 -5.40 18.14
C ASP A 132 -3.74 -3.88 17.92
N GLY A 133 -4.90 -3.43 17.50
CA GLY A 133 -5.17 -2.02 17.27
C GLY A 133 -5.14 -1.59 15.80
N ILE A 134 -5.29 -0.30 15.58
CA ILE A 134 -5.22 0.33 14.25
C ILE A 134 -3.82 0.87 13.99
N ILE A 135 -3.46 1.03 12.71
CA ILE A 135 -2.18 1.61 12.27
C ILE A 135 -2.03 3.04 12.81
N SER A 136 -0.88 3.31 13.43
CA SER A 136 -0.49 4.63 13.93
C SER A 136 0.59 5.24 13.06
N LEU A 137 0.23 6.24 12.26
CA LEU A 137 1.14 6.90 11.33
C LEU A 137 1.94 8.01 12.03
N LYS A 138 3.25 7.99 11.84
CA LYS A 138 4.14 9.11 12.20
C LYS A 138 4.14 10.14 11.06
N ASN A 139 4.09 11.42 11.38
CA ASN A 139 4.09 12.52 10.39
C ASN A 139 3.07 12.30 9.26
N PRO A 140 1.76 12.16 9.58
CA PRO A 140 0.75 11.83 8.59
C PRO A 140 0.56 12.98 7.60
N ASN A 141 0.66 12.69 6.29
CA ASN A 141 0.22 13.60 5.23
C ASN A 141 -1.30 13.52 5.10
N VAL A 142 -2.01 14.24 5.99
CA VAL A 142 -3.46 14.15 6.13
C VAL A 142 -4.18 14.55 4.84
N GLY A 143 -5.05 13.68 4.37
CA GLY A 143 -5.76 13.84 3.09
C GLY A 143 -5.03 13.26 1.88
N GLY A 144 -3.78 12.83 2.05
CA GLY A 144 -3.01 12.11 1.02
C GLY A 144 -3.35 10.62 0.95
N ASN A 145 -2.86 9.95 -0.08
CA ASN A 145 -3.00 8.51 -0.23
C ASN A 145 -2.04 7.76 0.72
N PHE A 146 -2.48 6.63 1.23
CA PHE A 146 -1.63 5.81 2.09
C PHE A 146 -0.43 5.20 1.35
N SER A 147 -0.57 4.87 0.06
CA SER A 147 0.55 4.43 -0.77
C SER A 147 1.70 5.44 -0.84
N ASP A 148 1.38 6.74 -0.89
CA ASP A 148 2.41 7.79 -0.92
C ASP A 148 3.11 7.92 0.44
N TRP A 149 2.37 7.76 1.53
CA TRP A 149 2.97 7.71 2.86
C TRP A 149 3.91 6.50 3.02
N LEU A 150 3.51 5.32 2.54
CA LEU A 150 4.34 4.10 2.56
C LEU A 150 5.63 4.28 1.74
N ARG A 151 5.56 4.88 0.55
CA ARG A 151 6.77 5.14 -0.27
C ARG A 151 7.81 5.97 0.46
N LEU A 152 7.35 6.93 1.27
CA LEU A 152 8.26 7.83 2.00
C LEU A 152 8.78 7.25 3.31
N ASN A 153 8.01 6.39 3.98
CA ASN A 153 8.30 5.96 5.35
C ASN A 153 8.62 4.46 5.46
N GLU A 154 8.01 3.62 4.61
CA GLU A 154 8.12 2.16 4.66
C GLU A 154 8.10 1.56 3.23
N PRO A 155 9.07 1.95 2.36
CA PRO A 155 9.07 1.55 0.94
C PRO A 155 9.11 0.03 0.73
N ASP A 156 9.72 -0.71 1.64
CA ASP A 156 9.82 -2.18 1.57
C ASP A 156 8.45 -2.87 1.62
N LYS A 157 7.43 -2.23 2.19
CA LYS A 157 6.06 -2.77 2.27
C LYS A 157 5.28 -2.65 0.96
N ILE A 158 5.78 -1.89 -0.01
CA ILE A 158 5.09 -1.64 -1.28
C ILE A 158 6.02 -1.82 -2.49
N ASP A 159 7.05 -2.64 -2.36
CA ASP A 159 7.98 -2.93 -3.46
C ASP A 159 7.29 -3.83 -4.50
N PRO A 160 7.05 -3.35 -5.73
CA PRO A 160 6.42 -4.17 -6.76
C PRO A 160 7.31 -5.34 -7.16
N VAL A 161 6.68 -6.49 -7.41
CA VAL A 161 7.34 -7.71 -7.88
C VAL A 161 6.89 -8.02 -9.31
N ILE A 162 7.85 -8.21 -10.20
CA ILE A 162 7.62 -8.61 -11.59
C ILE A 162 7.95 -10.09 -11.74
N GLU A 163 7.05 -10.83 -12.39
CA GLU A 163 7.26 -12.20 -12.82
C GLU A 163 7.49 -12.25 -14.32
N ILE A 164 8.64 -12.85 -14.74
CA ILE A 164 9.00 -13.00 -16.15
C ILE A 164 9.21 -14.47 -16.52
N ALA A 165 8.84 -14.83 -17.74
CA ALA A 165 9.21 -16.08 -18.37
C ALA A 165 10.65 -15.97 -18.89
N ILE A 166 11.46 -17.00 -18.63
CA ILE A 166 12.83 -17.10 -19.15
C ILE A 166 12.96 -18.37 -19.97
N THR A 167 13.29 -18.21 -21.26
CA THR A 167 13.50 -19.33 -22.15
C THR A 167 14.82 -20.05 -21.84
N PRO A 168 14.94 -21.37 -22.13
CA PRO A 168 16.14 -22.17 -21.78
C PRO A 168 17.45 -21.67 -22.40
N ASN A 169 17.38 -20.88 -23.47
CA ASN A 169 18.55 -20.27 -24.14
C ASN A 169 19.03 -18.97 -23.49
N ARG A 170 18.36 -18.50 -22.41
CA ARG A 170 18.67 -17.26 -21.71
C ARG A 170 19.03 -17.51 -20.22
N PRO A 171 20.00 -18.41 -19.92
CA PRO A 171 20.40 -18.67 -18.53
C PRO A 171 21.02 -17.45 -17.84
N ASP A 172 21.55 -16.52 -18.61
CA ASP A 172 22.09 -15.23 -18.15
C ASP A 172 21.02 -14.33 -17.48
N ALA A 173 19.76 -14.43 -17.92
CA ALA A 173 18.64 -13.69 -17.36
C ALA A 173 17.99 -14.37 -16.11
N LEU A 174 18.51 -15.51 -15.65
CA LEU A 174 18.08 -16.15 -14.39
C LEU A 174 18.55 -15.38 -13.14
N GLY A 175 19.38 -14.36 -13.29
CA GLY A 175 19.79 -13.45 -12.24
C GLY A 175 19.43 -12.01 -12.55
N VAL A 176 19.09 -11.22 -11.50
CA VAL A 176 18.66 -9.82 -11.66
C VAL A 176 19.73 -8.96 -12.31
N TYR A 177 21.01 -9.25 -12.07
CA TYR A 177 22.10 -8.56 -12.74
C TYR A 177 22.10 -8.75 -14.27
N GLY A 178 21.79 -9.96 -14.76
CA GLY A 178 21.66 -10.24 -16.20
C GLY A 178 20.53 -9.43 -16.84
N ILE A 179 19.40 -9.32 -16.14
CA ILE A 179 18.26 -8.49 -16.54
C ILE A 179 18.67 -6.99 -16.58
N ALA A 180 19.33 -6.50 -15.54
CA ALA A 180 19.82 -5.13 -15.46
C ALA A 180 20.78 -4.78 -16.60
N ARG A 181 21.71 -5.69 -16.91
CA ARG A 181 22.66 -5.55 -18.04
C ARG A 181 21.94 -5.43 -19.37
N ASP A 182 20.93 -6.24 -19.61
CA ASP A 182 20.19 -6.23 -20.88
C ASP A 182 19.30 -4.98 -21.02
N LEU A 183 18.68 -4.57 -19.92
CA LEU A 183 17.92 -3.31 -19.88
C LEU A 183 18.82 -2.11 -20.16
N HIS A 184 20.02 -2.06 -19.55
CA HIS A 184 21.04 -1.06 -19.83
C HIS A 184 21.46 -1.06 -21.32
N ALA A 185 21.74 -2.24 -21.87
CA ALA A 185 22.13 -2.36 -23.28
C ALA A 185 21.01 -1.92 -24.24
N LYS A 186 19.74 -2.07 -23.85
CA LYS A 186 18.57 -1.58 -24.59
C LYS A 186 18.36 -0.07 -24.43
N GLY A 187 19.05 0.58 -23.50
CA GLY A 187 18.99 2.02 -23.26
C GLY A 187 18.13 2.44 -22.05
N LEU A 188 17.66 1.52 -21.24
CA LEU A 188 17.00 1.84 -19.98
C LEU A 188 18.05 2.00 -18.86
N GLY A 189 18.28 3.24 -18.45
CA GLY A 189 19.11 3.54 -17.29
C GLY A 189 20.61 3.23 -17.44
N ARG A 190 21.33 3.31 -16.32
CA ARG A 190 22.76 3.07 -16.22
C ARG A 190 23.05 1.92 -15.25
N LEU A 191 23.91 0.99 -15.68
CA LEU A 191 24.36 -0.12 -14.83
C LEU A 191 25.17 0.44 -13.65
N ILE A 192 24.89 -0.07 -12.45
CA ILE A 192 25.63 0.23 -11.21
C ILE A 192 26.73 -0.82 -11.07
N GLU A 193 28.00 -0.38 -10.95
CA GLU A 193 29.16 -1.23 -10.75
C GLU A 193 29.33 -1.63 -9.26
#